data_f84c494438f1266f89bae80169d9eda4
#
_entry.id   f84c494438f1266f89bae80169d9eda4
#
_cell.length_a   1.000
_cell.length_b   1.000
_cell.length_c   1.000
_cell.angle_alpha   90.00
_cell.angle_beta   90.00
_cell.angle_gamma   90.00
#
_symmetry.space_group_name_H-M   'P 1'
#
loop_
_entity.id
_entity.type
_entity.pdbx_description
1 polymer ?
#
loop_
_entity_poly.entity_id
_entity_poly.type
_entity_poly.pdbx_seq_one_letter_code
_entity_poly.pdbx_strand_id
1 'polypeptide(L)'
;MEVSPLIAVSLAPDFMPPNHTAACEINRTFQYIFLSVTYAIVFLVGFFMNSLVLVCLCLRRRKWARGNLFVFNLALADLLYVITLPFFMVYYASHSRWIFGKYVCRISRLVFHLNLYGSIGFLTCISVQRYLGIVHPMKMLGRWKTRHSALISLLVWGLVLIQTQVDLYFTKTNVNGSKCYDTTSNEEITSYLLYVRVISVTGFLIPFLLIVGCYCQIAVVLSKKRSLGTGAKERSRNLAIIIMLLFSVCFAPYHVLRYLNLMSRHSQWKGLCAGNTKSVYLFYQITRGLTSLNSCIDPFIYFVSRGGMVNQTRTFSVQVRSLLVRRGQSSVSQRNLFNRKTPTPNETVV
;
A
#
# COMPACT_ATOMS: atom_id res chain seq x y z
N MET A 1 40.14 -59.61 38.65
CA MET A 1 38.99 -59.58 37.76
C MET A 1 38.97 -58.16 37.12
N GLU A 2 39.56 -58.13 35.97
CA GLU A 2 39.78 -56.91 35.22
C GLU A 2 38.50 -56.56 34.46
N VAL A 3 38.13 -55.29 34.53
CA VAL A 3 37.04 -54.66 33.66
C VAL A 3 37.72 -53.79 32.66
N SER A 4 37.66 -54.22 31.41
CA SER A 4 38.18 -53.44 30.23
C SER A 4 37.45 -52.15 30.01
N PRO A 5 38.12 -51.06 29.57
CA PRO A 5 37.49 -49.80 29.20
C PRO A 5 36.92 -49.86 27.78
N LEU A 6 35.66 -49.44 27.63
CA LEU A 6 34.98 -49.21 26.35
C LEU A 6 35.66 -48.07 25.57
N ILE A 7 36.04 -48.40 24.35
CA ILE A 7 36.60 -47.49 23.36
C ILE A 7 35.50 -46.48 22.93
N ALA A 8 35.67 -45.22 23.31
CA ALA A 8 34.91 -44.12 22.75
C ALA A 8 35.38 -43.88 21.30
N VAL A 9 34.58 -44.28 20.33
CA VAL A 9 34.76 -43.91 18.93
C VAL A 9 34.43 -42.42 18.79
N SER A 10 35.47 -41.61 18.68
CA SER A 10 35.39 -40.21 18.28
C SER A 10 34.86 -40.16 16.85
N LEU A 11 33.60 -39.80 16.67
CA LEU A 11 33.08 -39.39 15.38
C LEU A 11 33.76 -38.07 14.99
N ALA A 12 34.61 -38.12 13.99
CA ALA A 12 35.25 -36.99 13.36
C ALA A 12 34.15 -36.04 12.80
N PRO A 13 34.35 -34.71 12.85
CA PRO A 13 33.42 -33.77 12.24
C PRO A 13 33.39 -33.97 10.73
N ASP A 14 32.22 -34.23 10.20
CA ASP A 14 31.97 -34.46 8.79
C ASP A 14 32.55 -33.37 7.93
N PHE A 15 33.32 -33.81 6.95
CA PHE A 15 33.92 -33.11 5.86
C PHE A 15 32.86 -32.35 5.06
N MET A 16 32.64 -31.06 5.36
CA MET A 16 31.90 -30.17 4.48
C MET A 16 32.82 -29.83 3.29
N PRO A 17 32.38 -30.06 2.04
CA PRO A 17 33.18 -29.69 0.88
C PRO A 17 33.30 -28.15 0.81
N PRO A 18 34.50 -27.59 0.59
CA PRO A 18 34.78 -26.16 0.74
C PRO A 18 34.23 -25.24 -0.36
N ASN A 19 33.45 -25.74 -1.32
CA ASN A 19 32.98 -24.97 -2.47
C ASN A 19 31.48 -24.60 -2.52
N HIS A 20 30.66 -25.06 -1.56
CA HIS A 20 29.23 -24.76 -1.62
C HIS A 20 28.81 -23.44 -0.94
N THR A 21 29.60 -22.87 -0.07
CA THR A 21 29.28 -21.64 0.69
C THR A 21 29.36 -20.37 -0.15
N ALA A 22 30.29 -20.27 -1.08
CA ALA A 22 30.46 -19.08 -1.92
C ALA A 22 29.31 -18.85 -2.93
N ALA A 23 28.65 -19.90 -3.37
CA ALA A 23 27.53 -19.79 -4.32
C ALA A 23 26.27 -19.14 -3.74
N CYS A 24 26.08 -19.21 -2.40
CA CYS A 24 24.91 -18.70 -1.68
C CYS A 24 25.08 -17.30 -1.10
N GLU A 25 26.27 -16.73 -1.15
CA GLU A 25 26.51 -15.40 -0.60
C GLU A 25 25.77 -14.32 -1.43
N ILE A 26 24.85 -13.60 -0.77
CA ILE A 26 24.02 -12.56 -1.39
C ILE A 26 24.62 -11.20 -1.07
N ASN A 27 25.08 -10.48 -2.10
CA ASN A 27 25.46 -9.08 -1.97
C ASN A 27 24.21 -8.21 -1.77
N ARG A 28 24.16 -7.50 -0.64
CA ARG A 28 23.02 -6.65 -0.26
C ARG A 28 23.22 -5.17 -0.55
N THR A 29 24.33 -4.76 -1.12
CA THR A 29 24.66 -3.35 -1.39
C THR A 29 23.60 -2.69 -2.27
N PHE A 30 23.16 -3.38 -3.32
CA PHE A 30 22.08 -2.89 -4.19
C PHE A 30 20.80 -2.60 -3.39
N GLN A 31 20.38 -3.50 -2.49
CA GLN A 31 19.18 -3.32 -1.65
C GLN A 31 19.27 -2.05 -0.81
N TYR A 32 20.42 -1.76 -0.22
CA TYR A 32 20.60 -0.61 0.66
C TYR A 32 20.40 0.71 -0.08
N ILE A 33 21.01 0.84 -1.25
CA ILE A 33 20.88 2.06 -2.06
C ILE A 33 19.50 2.14 -2.70
N PHE A 34 19.08 1.09 -3.39
CA PHE A 34 17.84 1.07 -4.16
C PHE A 34 16.61 1.34 -3.30
N LEU A 35 16.46 0.61 -2.17
CA LEU A 35 15.28 0.78 -1.32
C LEU A 35 15.30 2.11 -0.56
N SER A 36 16.47 2.60 -0.12
CA SER A 36 16.55 3.92 0.54
C SER A 36 16.09 5.03 -0.40
N VAL A 37 16.59 5.04 -1.64
CA VAL A 37 16.22 6.06 -2.64
C VAL A 37 14.75 5.93 -3.03
N THR A 38 14.30 4.71 -3.32
CA THR A 38 12.88 4.46 -3.68
C THR A 38 11.94 4.92 -2.59
N TYR A 39 12.22 4.58 -1.32
CA TYR A 39 11.36 4.97 -0.19
C TYR A 39 11.39 6.48 0.06
N ALA A 40 12.50 7.17 -0.21
CA ALA A 40 12.57 8.63 -0.14
C ALA A 40 11.65 9.28 -1.19
N ILE A 41 11.69 8.79 -2.43
CA ILE A 41 10.82 9.28 -3.52
C ILE A 41 9.36 9.00 -3.17
N VAL A 42 9.03 7.78 -2.73
CA VAL A 42 7.66 7.39 -2.36
C VAL A 42 7.16 8.21 -1.17
N PHE A 43 8.01 8.47 -0.18
CA PHE A 43 7.66 9.32 0.95
C PHE A 43 7.27 10.73 0.49
N LEU A 44 8.12 11.39 -0.28
CA LEU A 44 7.86 12.77 -0.72
C LEU A 44 6.63 12.84 -1.63
N VAL A 45 6.63 12.10 -2.73
CA VAL A 45 5.55 12.16 -3.73
C VAL A 45 4.24 11.61 -3.16
N GLY A 46 4.29 10.44 -2.51
CA GLY A 46 3.13 9.77 -1.94
C GLY A 46 2.46 10.60 -0.84
N PHE A 47 3.26 11.20 0.06
CA PHE A 47 2.72 12.05 1.13
C PHE A 47 1.97 13.26 0.56
N PHE A 48 2.58 14.02 -0.34
CA PHE A 48 1.94 15.21 -0.89
C PHE A 48 0.72 14.87 -1.74
N MET A 49 0.80 13.88 -2.62
CA MET A 49 -0.27 13.55 -3.54
C MET A 49 -1.48 12.93 -2.83
N ASN A 50 -1.29 12.01 -1.89
CA ASN A 50 -2.40 11.42 -1.12
C ASN A 50 -3.01 12.44 -0.15
N SER A 51 -2.20 13.29 0.49
CA SER A 51 -2.73 14.39 1.31
C SER A 51 -3.59 15.34 0.48
N LEU A 52 -3.16 15.69 -0.73
CA LEU A 52 -3.95 16.53 -1.65
C LEU A 52 -5.29 15.86 -2.00
N VAL A 53 -5.29 14.57 -2.32
CA VAL A 53 -6.53 13.82 -2.61
C VAL A 53 -7.47 13.84 -1.41
N LEU A 54 -6.97 13.56 -0.19
CA LEU A 54 -7.81 13.57 1.02
C LEU A 54 -8.39 14.95 1.30
N VAL A 55 -7.57 16.01 1.20
CA VAL A 55 -8.05 17.39 1.39
C VAL A 55 -9.12 17.75 0.35
N CYS A 56 -8.89 17.44 -0.93
CA CYS A 56 -9.87 17.66 -1.99
C CYS A 56 -11.20 16.91 -1.75
N LEU A 57 -11.13 15.70 -1.23
CA LEU A 57 -12.31 14.90 -0.90
C LEU A 57 -13.04 15.45 0.34
N CYS A 58 -12.32 15.84 1.39
CA CYS A 58 -12.89 16.42 2.62
C CYS A 58 -13.57 17.76 2.35
N LEU A 59 -12.98 18.65 1.57
CA LEU A 59 -13.59 19.93 1.19
C LEU A 59 -14.89 19.77 0.40
N ARG A 60 -15.02 18.66 -0.33
CA ARG A 60 -16.22 18.34 -1.12
C ARG A 60 -17.21 17.40 -0.41
N ARG A 61 -17.09 17.18 0.90
CA ARG A 61 -17.86 16.21 1.68
C ARG A 61 -19.37 16.29 1.46
N ARG A 62 -19.93 17.49 1.29
CA ARG A 62 -21.38 17.69 1.02
C ARG A 62 -21.84 17.16 -0.35
N LYS A 63 -20.93 16.93 -1.30
CA LYS A 63 -21.20 16.43 -2.66
C LYS A 63 -20.48 15.09 -2.93
N TRP A 64 -20.32 14.25 -1.91
CA TRP A 64 -19.64 12.97 -2.09
C TRP A 64 -20.43 12.08 -3.07
N ALA A 65 -19.83 11.86 -4.24
CA ALA A 65 -20.27 10.80 -5.12
C ALA A 65 -19.94 9.45 -4.47
N ARG A 66 -20.74 8.45 -4.73
CA ARG A 66 -20.71 7.11 -4.13
C ARG A 66 -19.33 6.42 -4.20
N GLY A 67 -18.52 6.70 -5.25
CA GLY A 67 -17.17 6.16 -5.43
C GLY A 67 -16.06 6.90 -4.70
N ASN A 68 -16.33 8.09 -4.18
CA ASN A 68 -15.31 8.88 -3.50
C ASN A 68 -14.83 8.22 -2.20
N LEU A 69 -15.69 7.40 -1.58
CA LEU A 69 -15.36 6.74 -0.34
C LEU A 69 -14.27 5.67 -0.53
N PHE A 70 -14.29 4.93 -1.64
CA PHE A 70 -13.23 3.95 -1.95
C PHE A 70 -11.90 4.64 -2.24
N VAL A 71 -11.92 5.74 -3.00
CA VAL A 71 -10.72 6.56 -3.26
C VAL A 71 -10.19 7.21 -1.98
N PHE A 72 -11.08 7.63 -1.07
CA PHE A 72 -10.69 8.16 0.23
C PHE A 72 -9.96 7.10 1.07
N ASN A 73 -10.48 5.88 1.14
CA ASN A 73 -9.86 4.79 1.89
C ASN A 73 -8.54 4.34 1.24
N LEU A 74 -8.45 4.35 -0.10
CA LEU A 74 -7.20 4.09 -0.82
C LEU A 74 -6.13 5.11 -0.42
N ALA A 75 -6.40 6.41 -0.54
CA ALA A 75 -5.47 7.45 -0.14
C ALA A 75 -5.13 7.43 1.36
N LEU A 76 -6.07 6.99 2.22
CA LEU A 76 -5.83 6.80 3.65
C LEU A 76 -4.84 5.65 3.89
N ALA A 77 -5.01 4.50 3.22
CA ALA A 77 -4.10 3.37 3.31
C ALA A 77 -2.68 3.77 2.86
N ASP A 78 -2.58 4.52 1.77
CA ASP A 78 -1.31 5.02 1.26
C ASP A 78 -0.62 5.97 2.26
N LEU A 79 -1.35 6.92 2.85
CA LEU A 79 -0.77 7.83 3.85
C LEU A 79 -0.28 7.09 5.10
N LEU A 80 -1.06 6.12 5.60
CA LEU A 80 -0.64 5.30 6.74
C LEU A 80 0.69 4.59 6.45
N TYR A 81 0.84 4.05 5.25
CA TYR A 81 2.08 3.39 4.83
C TYR A 81 3.24 4.40 4.66
N VAL A 82 3.01 5.47 3.94
CA VAL A 82 4.04 6.47 3.62
C VAL A 82 4.64 7.07 4.89
N ILE A 83 3.85 7.29 5.96
CA ILE A 83 4.34 7.75 7.27
C ILE A 83 5.33 6.76 7.90
N THR A 84 5.29 5.47 7.57
CA THR A 84 6.24 4.48 8.08
C THR A 84 7.56 4.41 7.29
N LEU A 85 7.61 4.97 6.09
CA LEU A 85 8.78 4.89 5.20
C LEU A 85 10.07 5.51 5.77
N PRO A 86 10.06 6.63 6.52
CA PRO A 86 11.27 7.16 7.14
C PRO A 86 12.02 6.14 8.00
N PHE A 87 11.31 5.25 8.71
CA PHE A 87 11.95 4.19 9.51
C PHE A 87 12.70 3.19 8.60
N PHE A 88 12.12 2.83 7.47
CA PHE A 88 12.77 1.93 6.51
C PHE A 88 13.90 2.63 5.74
N MET A 89 13.79 3.93 5.46
CA MET A 89 14.88 4.71 4.86
C MET A 89 16.12 4.66 5.75
N VAL A 90 15.98 4.99 7.04
CA VAL A 90 17.07 4.91 8.01
C VAL A 90 17.61 3.49 8.12
N TYR A 91 16.73 2.49 8.19
CA TYR A 91 17.12 1.08 8.26
C TYR A 91 18.02 0.62 7.11
N TYR A 92 17.65 0.93 5.86
CA TYR A 92 18.46 0.54 4.70
C TYR A 92 19.69 1.41 4.53
N ALA A 93 19.63 2.70 4.80
CA ALA A 93 20.78 3.60 4.80
C ALA A 93 21.84 3.19 5.85
N SER A 94 21.40 2.60 6.97
CA SER A 94 22.27 2.07 8.03
C SER A 94 22.65 0.59 7.81
N HIS A 95 22.75 0.12 6.56
CA HIS A 95 23.11 -1.26 6.20
C HIS A 95 22.27 -2.33 6.92
N SER A 96 20.96 -2.11 6.97
CA SER A 96 19.97 -2.98 7.65
C SER A 96 20.16 -3.06 9.18
N ARG A 97 20.60 -2.00 9.82
CA ARG A 97 20.64 -1.89 11.28
C ARG A 97 19.34 -1.25 11.77
N TRP A 98 18.51 -2.03 12.47
CA TRP A 98 17.23 -1.54 13.04
C TRP A 98 17.45 -0.98 14.44
N ILE A 99 17.06 0.26 14.67
CA ILE A 99 17.26 0.96 15.95
C ILE A 99 15.94 1.33 16.65
N PHE A 100 14.79 1.09 16.01
CA PHE A 100 13.49 1.59 16.47
C PHE A 100 12.72 0.59 17.34
N GLY A 101 13.33 -0.53 17.71
CA GLY A 101 12.72 -1.55 18.57
C GLY A 101 11.70 -2.46 17.85
N LYS A 102 11.30 -3.52 18.56
CA LYS A 102 10.48 -4.61 17.98
C LYS A 102 9.05 -4.18 17.60
N TYR A 103 8.45 -3.27 18.37
CA TYR A 103 7.07 -2.84 18.12
C TYR A 103 6.96 -2.01 16.84
N VAL A 104 7.87 -1.05 16.65
CA VAL A 104 7.89 -0.23 15.43
C VAL A 104 8.16 -1.11 14.20
N CYS A 105 9.04 -2.13 14.30
CA CYS A 105 9.24 -3.10 13.23
C CYS A 105 7.94 -3.83 12.86
N ARG A 106 7.25 -4.40 13.84
CA ARG A 106 5.99 -5.14 13.60
C ARG A 106 4.90 -4.24 13.02
N ILE A 107 4.69 -3.06 13.61
CA ILE A 107 3.68 -2.12 13.14
C ILE A 107 3.97 -1.66 11.72
N SER A 108 5.22 -1.28 11.41
CA SER A 108 5.60 -0.81 10.08
C SER A 108 5.43 -1.91 9.01
N ARG A 109 5.73 -3.17 9.36
CA ARG A 109 5.49 -4.31 8.45
C ARG A 109 4.00 -4.60 8.28
N LEU A 110 3.22 -4.56 9.36
CA LEU A 110 1.77 -4.68 9.27
C LEU A 110 1.17 -3.60 8.36
N VAL A 111 1.57 -2.33 8.56
CA VAL A 111 1.08 -1.21 7.77
C VAL A 111 1.45 -1.34 6.29
N PHE A 112 2.64 -1.87 5.97
CA PHE A 112 3.01 -2.22 4.59
C PHE A 112 2.01 -3.22 3.97
N HIS A 113 1.68 -4.30 4.67
CA HIS A 113 0.73 -5.30 4.17
C HIS A 113 -0.72 -4.78 4.15
N LEU A 114 -1.10 -3.94 5.13
CA LEU A 114 -2.41 -3.25 5.12
C LEU A 114 -2.54 -2.33 3.90
N ASN A 115 -1.50 -1.60 3.54
CA ASN A 115 -1.48 -0.81 2.32
C ASN A 115 -1.56 -1.68 1.07
N LEU A 116 -0.71 -2.70 0.95
CA LEU A 116 -0.68 -3.58 -0.21
C LEU A 116 -2.05 -4.22 -0.51
N TYR A 117 -2.62 -4.92 0.47
CA TYR A 117 -3.90 -5.63 0.28
C TYR A 117 -5.11 -4.68 0.34
N GLY A 118 -5.00 -3.59 1.09
CA GLY A 118 -5.99 -2.52 1.10
C GLY A 118 -6.11 -1.84 -0.26
N SER A 119 -5.00 -1.49 -0.89
CA SER A 119 -4.99 -0.92 -2.25
C SER A 119 -5.60 -1.88 -3.26
N ILE A 120 -5.20 -3.16 -3.27
CA ILE A 120 -5.81 -4.19 -4.13
C ILE A 120 -7.32 -4.27 -3.90
N GLY A 121 -7.78 -4.31 -2.65
CA GLY A 121 -9.20 -4.38 -2.30
C GLY A 121 -10.00 -3.16 -2.75
N PHE A 122 -9.49 -1.94 -2.50
CA PHE A 122 -10.19 -0.71 -2.91
C PHE A 122 -10.16 -0.49 -4.42
N LEU A 123 -9.08 -0.86 -5.12
CA LEU A 123 -9.02 -0.86 -6.58
C LEU A 123 -10.04 -1.83 -7.18
N THR A 124 -10.24 -2.98 -6.56
CA THR A 124 -11.29 -3.95 -6.94
C THR A 124 -12.68 -3.33 -6.75
N CYS A 125 -12.95 -2.70 -5.61
CA CYS A 125 -14.22 -2.01 -5.37
C CYS A 125 -14.49 -0.90 -6.39
N ILE A 126 -13.47 -0.11 -6.74
CA ILE A 126 -13.56 0.94 -7.78
C ILE A 126 -13.89 0.31 -9.13
N SER A 127 -13.25 -0.79 -9.51
CA SER A 127 -13.47 -1.50 -10.77
C SER A 127 -14.88 -2.08 -10.86
N VAL A 128 -15.36 -2.76 -9.81
CA VAL A 128 -16.73 -3.28 -9.72
C VAL A 128 -17.76 -2.15 -9.79
N GLN A 129 -17.52 -1.04 -9.08
CA GLN A 129 -18.42 0.11 -9.13
C GLN A 129 -18.50 0.73 -10.53
N ARG A 130 -17.38 0.83 -11.25
CA ARG A 130 -17.35 1.29 -12.65
C ARG A 130 -18.09 0.33 -13.56
N TYR A 131 -17.88 -0.97 -13.40
CA TYR A 131 -18.61 -2.00 -14.12
C TYR A 131 -20.13 -1.86 -13.93
N LEU A 132 -20.60 -1.79 -12.69
CA LEU A 132 -22.03 -1.64 -12.41
C LEU A 132 -22.60 -0.34 -13.00
N GLY A 133 -21.86 0.77 -12.95
CA GLY A 133 -22.30 2.05 -13.48
C GLY A 133 -22.40 2.11 -15.01
N ILE A 134 -21.60 1.31 -15.73
CA ILE A 134 -21.54 1.33 -17.19
C ILE A 134 -22.38 0.20 -17.81
N VAL A 135 -22.25 -1.01 -17.27
CA VAL A 135 -22.91 -2.20 -17.82
C VAL A 135 -24.36 -2.31 -17.31
N HIS A 136 -24.60 -1.98 -16.05
CA HIS A 136 -25.91 -2.08 -15.39
C HIS A 136 -26.40 -0.77 -14.76
N PRO A 137 -26.51 0.35 -15.53
CA PRO A 137 -26.82 1.66 -14.98
C PRO A 137 -28.15 1.71 -14.22
N MET A 138 -29.17 1.00 -14.72
CA MET A 138 -30.51 0.94 -14.09
C MET A 138 -30.49 0.23 -12.73
N LYS A 139 -29.65 -0.80 -12.56
CA LYS A 139 -29.48 -1.49 -11.26
C LYS A 139 -28.79 -0.60 -10.22
N MET A 140 -27.95 0.31 -10.68
CA MET A 140 -27.17 1.21 -9.81
C MET A 140 -27.96 2.48 -9.45
N LEU A 141 -28.84 2.94 -10.34
CA LEU A 141 -29.65 4.13 -10.15
C LEU A 141 -30.65 3.93 -9.01
N GLY A 142 -30.56 4.75 -7.93
CA GLY A 142 -31.43 4.67 -6.75
C GLY A 142 -31.10 3.58 -5.72
N ARG A 143 -30.51 2.46 -6.10
CA ARG A 143 -30.18 1.34 -5.18
C ARG A 143 -28.85 1.50 -4.45
N TRP A 144 -27.81 2.02 -5.11
CA TRP A 144 -26.48 2.18 -4.50
C TRP A 144 -26.39 3.51 -3.74
N LYS A 145 -26.46 3.45 -2.43
CA LYS A 145 -26.32 4.62 -1.52
C LYS A 145 -24.90 4.66 -0.93
N THR A 146 -24.48 5.81 -0.41
CA THR A 146 -23.16 5.99 0.25
C THR A 146 -22.97 5.01 1.42
N ARG A 147 -24.05 4.64 2.13
CA ARG A 147 -24.00 3.61 3.19
C ARG A 147 -23.50 2.25 2.71
N HIS A 148 -23.84 1.84 1.47
CA HIS A 148 -23.35 0.57 0.92
C HIS A 148 -21.83 0.65 0.66
N SER A 149 -21.35 1.77 0.13
CA SER A 149 -19.91 2.00 -0.02
C SER A 149 -19.17 2.00 1.32
N ALA A 150 -19.77 2.54 2.38
CA ALA A 150 -19.21 2.52 3.73
C ALA A 150 -19.13 1.10 4.29
N LEU A 151 -20.21 0.31 4.19
CA LEU A 151 -20.23 -1.08 4.63
C LEU A 151 -19.20 -1.93 3.88
N ILE A 152 -19.10 -1.77 2.55
CA ILE A 152 -18.10 -2.47 1.74
C ILE A 152 -16.68 -2.05 2.16
N SER A 153 -16.46 -0.76 2.45
CA SER A 153 -15.15 -0.30 2.93
C SER A 153 -14.78 -0.93 4.27
N LEU A 154 -15.74 -1.03 5.20
CA LEU A 154 -15.53 -1.71 6.48
C LEU A 154 -15.25 -3.20 6.30
N LEU A 155 -15.94 -3.88 5.37
CA LEU A 155 -15.66 -5.27 5.03
C LEU A 155 -14.25 -5.44 4.44
N VAL A 156 -13.83 -4.56 3.53
CA VAL A 156 -12.47 -4.60 2.97
C VAL A 156 -11.42 -4.43 4.08
N TRP A 157 -11.57 -3.44 4.95
CA TRP A 157 -10.65 -3.24 6.08
C TRP A 157 -10.64 -4.46 7.02
N GLY A 158 -11.81 -5.02 7.34
CA GLY A 158 -11.94 -6.22 8.18
C GLY A 158 -11.23 -7.44 7.58
N LEU A 159 -11.46 -7.71 6.30
CA LEU A 159 -10.81 -8.82 5.58
C LEU A 159 -9.29 -8.63 5.51
N VAL A 160 -8.83 -7.43 5.19
CA VAL A 160 -7.39 -7.11 5.11
C VAL A 160 -6.74 -7.25 6.49
N LEU A 161 -7.37 -6.76 7.55
CA LEU A 161 -6.88 -6.92 8.93
C LEU A 161 -6.77 -8.40 9.32
N ILE A 162 -7.81 -9.20 9.06
CA ILE A 162 -7.78 -10.65 9.36
C ILE A 162 -6.66 -11.35 8.60
N GLN A 163 -6.48 -11.04 7.31
CA GLN A 163 -5.42 -11.64 6.50
C GLN A 163 -4.02 -11.25 6.97
N THR A 164 -3.83 -10.00 7.39
CA THR A 164 -2.50 -9.47 7.74
C THR A 164 -2.11 -9.70 9.19
N GLN A 165 -3.03 -10.08 10.07
CA GLN A 165 -2.68 -10.47 11.46
C GLN A 165 -1.66 -11.62 11.51
N VAL A 166 -1.72 -12.53 10.54
CA VAL A 166 -0.78 -13.64 10.43
C VAL A 166 0.65 -13.13 10.21
N ASP A 167 0.83 -12.05 9.46
CA ASP A 167 2.15 -11.41 9.28
C ASP A 167 2.71 -10.88 10.63
N LEU A 168 1.86 -10.37 11.52
CA LEU A 168 2.30 -9.94 12.87
C LEU A 168 2.89 -11.08 13.69
N TYR A 169 2.33 -12.27 13.55
CA TYR A 169 2.85 -13.46 14.22
C TYR A 169 4.24 -13.83 13.69
N PHE A 170 4.40 -13.85 12.37
CA PHE A 170 5.65 -14.23 11.70
C PHE A 170 6.72 -13.13 11.66
N THR A 171 6.33 -11.85 11.72
CA THR A 171 7.29 -10.74 11.68
C THR A 171 8.07 -10.66 12.98
N LYS A 172 9.35 -10.91 12.90
CA LYS A 172 10.26 -10.92 14.06
C LYS A 172 11.45 -10.00 13.86
N THR A 173 11.98 -9.50 14.95
CA THR A 173 13.34 -8.98 15.01
C THR A 173 14.27 -10.13 15.40
N ASN A 174 15.57 -10.03 15.03
CA ASN A 174 16.56 -10.97 15.56
C ASN A 174 16.70 -10.83 17.10
N VAL A 175 17.38 -11.79 17.73
CA VAL A 175 17.55 -11.87 19.20
C VAL A 175 18.04 -10.54 19.77
N ASN A 176 18.99 -9.88 19.11
CA ASN A 176 19.56 -8.60 19.54
C ASN A 176 18.74 -7.38 19.10
N GLY A 177 17.56 -7.53 18.49
CA GLY A 177 16.71 -6.44 18.04
C GLY A 177 17.28 -5.60 16.88
N SER A 178 18.47 -5.92 16.37
CA SER A 178 19.20 -5.12 15.38
C SER A 178 18.77 -5.32 13.93
N LYS A 179 17.90 -6.30 13.63
CA LYS A 179 17.35 -6.58 12.29
C LYS A 179 15.84 -6.67 12.35
N CYS A 180 15.16 -6.02 11.40
CA CYS A 180 13.71 -6.13 11.19
C CYS A 180 13.47 -6.98 9.93
N TYR A 181 13.04 -8.23 10.11
CA TYR A 181 12.79 -9.12 8.98
C TYR A 181 11.60 -8.64 8.15
N ASP A 182 11.70 -8.81 6.85
CA ASP A 182 10.64 -8.44 5.90
C ASP A 182 9.62 -9.56 5.69
N THR A 183 9.94 -10.77 6.12
CA THR A 183 9.09 -11.96 6.04
C THR A 183 9.08 -12.68 7.40
N THR A 184 9.87 -13.74 7.54
CA THR A 184 9.97 -14.55 8.77
C THR A 184 11.39 -15.02 9.03
N SER A 185 11.64 -15.62 10.19
CA SER A 185 12.88 -16.35 10.48
C SER A 185 12.98 -17.63 9.62
N ASN A 186 14.18 -18.21 9.53
CA ASN A 186 14.36 -19.44 8.75
C ASN A 186 13.63 -20.65 9.35
N GLU A 187 13.48 -20.69 10.67
CA GLU A 187 12.80 -21.77 11.40
C GLU A 187 11.32 -21.91 11.05
N GLU A 188 10.64 -20.79 10.81
CA GLU A 188 9.21 -20.73 10.53
C GLU A 188 8.87 -20.64 9.03
N ILE A 189 9.88 -20.76 8.15
CA ILE A 189 9.72 -20.49 6.72
C ILE A 189 8.72 -21.43 6.05
N THR A 190 8.59 -22.67 6.51
CA THR A 190 7.66 -23.67 5.96
C THR A 190 6.20 -23.26 6.21
N SER A 191 5.87 -22.90 7.44
CA SER A 191 4.52 -22.42 7.81
C SER A 191 4.19 -21.10 7.11
N TYR A 192 5.18 -20.22 7.01
CA TYR A 192 5.03 -18.94 6.32
C TYR A 192 4.81 -19.10 4.80
N LEU A 193 5.41 -20.10 4.16
CA LEU A 193 5.17 -20.41 2.74
C LEU A 193 3.70 -20.78 2.48
N LEU A 194 3.08 -21.56 3.37
CA LEU A 194 1.66 -21.88 3.26
C LEU A 194 0.81 -20.61 3.34
N TYR A 195 1.07 -19.75 4.32
CA TYR A 195 0.41 -18.46 4.45
C TYR A 195 0.56 -17.60 3.18
N VAL A 196 1.78 -17.49 2.63
CA VAL A 196 2.03 -16.70 1.42
C VAL A 196 1.28 -17.25 0.21
N ARG A 197 1.12 -18.57 0.07
CA ARG A 197 0.28 -19.17 -0.98
C ARG A 197 -1.18 -18.74 -0.82
N VAL A 198 -1.75 -18.90 0.38
CA VAL A 198 -3.15 -18.57 0.65
C VAL A 198 -3.41 -17.08 0.38
N ILE A 199 -2.59 -16.19 0.92
CA ILE A 199 -2.80 -14.75 0.74
C ILE A 199 -2.54 -14.28 -0.69
N SER A 200 -1.67 -14.95 -1.46
CA SER A 200 -1.48 -14.64 -2.88
C SER A 200 -2.70 -15.02 -3.70
N VAL A 201 -3.42 -16.07 -3.33
CA VAL A 201 -4.69 -16.44 -4.00
C VAL A 201 -5.82 -15.51 -3.57
N THR A 202 -6.05 -15.36 -2.28
CA THR A 202 -7.20 -14.62 -1.72
C THR A 202 -7.03 -13.11 -1.83
N GLY A 203 -5.84 -12.60 -1.55
CA GLY A 203 -5.54 -11.17 -1.51
C GLY A 203 -5.09 -10.58 -2.86
N PHE A 204 -4.68 -11.41 -3.83
CA PHE A 204 -4.23 -10.92 -5.13
C PHE A 204 -4.94 -11.60 -6.31
N LEU A 205 -4.88 -12.94 -6.48
CA LEU A 205 -5.36 -13.61 -7.70
C LEU A 205 -6.87 -13.44 -7.90
N ILE A 206 -7.68 -13.65 -6.86
CA ILE A 206 -9.14 -13.48 -6.93
C ILE A 206 -9.50 -12.03 -7.25
N PRO A 207 -9.01 -10.99 -6.55
CA PRO A 207 -9.20 -9.60 -6.94
C PRO A 207 -8.78 -9.29 -8.37
N PHE A 208 -7.63 -9.78 -8.82
CA PHE A 208 -7.13 -9.58 -10.18
C PHE A 208 -8.11 -10.13 -11.24
N LEU A 209 -8.59 -11.37 -11.08
CA LEU A 209 -9.55 -11.97 -12.00
C LEU A 209 -10.87 -11.20 -12.03
N LEU A 210 -11.35 -10.70 -10.89
CA LEU A 210 -12.55 -9.85 -10.82
C LEU A 210 -12.34 -8.53 -11.60
N ILE A 211 -11.19 -7.89 -11.46
CA ILE A 211 -10.85 -6.64 -12.17
C ILE A 211 -10.80 -6.88 -13.67
N VAL A 212 -10.11 -7.94 -14.11
CA VAL A 212 -10.03 -8.33 -15.53
C VAL A 212 -11.44 -8.56 -16.10
N GLY A 213 -12.28 -9.35 -15.40
CA GLY A 213 -13.67 -9.59 -15.80
C GLY A 213 -14.50 -8.31 -15.91
N CYS A 214 -14.37 -7.39 -14.93
CA CYS A 214 -15.06 -6.09 -14.97
C CYS A 214 -14.65 -5.27 -16.20
N TYR A 215 -13.35 -5.15 -16.48
CA TYR A 215 -12.88 -4.32 -17.59
C TYR A 215 -13.09 -4.96 -18.95
N CYS A 216 -13.05 -6.28 -19.08
CA CYS A 216 -13.46 -6.98 -20.30
C CYS A 216 -14.93 -6.67 -20.63
N GLN A 217 -15.83 -6.77 -19.66
CA GLN A 217 -17.25 -6.45 -19.85
C GLN A 217 -17.48 -4.96 -20.18
N ILE A 218 -16.77 -4.06 -19.51
CA ILE A 218 -16.81 -2.63 -19.81
C ILE A 218 -16.36 -2.38 -21.25
N ALA A 219 -15.26 -2.99 -21.70
CA ALA A 219 -14.74 -2.84 -23.06
C ALA A 219 -15.77 -3.28 -24.11
N VAL A 220 -16.40 -4.45 -23.90
CA VAL A 220 -17.46 -4.97 -24.80
C VAL A 220 -18.64 -4.02 -24.87
N VAL A 221 -19.10 -3.46 -23.74
CA VAL A 221 -20.24 -2.53 -23.75
C VAL A 221 -19.88 -1.19 -24.41
N LEU A 222 -18.67 -0.69 -24.15
CA LEU A 222 -18.19 0.59 -24.74
C LEU A 222 -17.97 0.49 -26.25
N SER A 223 -17.60 -0.69 -26.78
CA SER A 223 -17.50 -0.91 -28.23
C SER A 223 -18.86 -0.92 -28.92
N LYS A 224 -19.89 -1.49 -28.27
CA LYS A 224 -21.24 -1.63 -28.81
C LYS A 224 -22.09 -0.35 -28.69
N LYS A 225 -21.98 0.40 -27.59
CA LYS A 225 -22.78 1.61 -27.34
C LYS A 225 -22.11 2.86 -27.88
N ARG A 226 -22.57 3.35 -29.05
CA ARG A 226 -22.12 4.63 -29.63
C ARG A 226 -22.64 5.86 -28.88
N SER A 227 -23.72 5.74 -28.11
CA SER A 227 -24.43 6.85 -27.44
C SER A 227 -23.78 7.37 -26.15
N LEU A 228 -22.77 6.69 -25.58
CA LEU A 228 -22.05 7.25 -24.43
C LEU A 228 -21.15 8.39 -24.90
N GLY A 229 -21.23 9.55 -24.22
CA GLY A 229 -20.37 10.70 -24.53
C GLY A 229 -18.87 10.33 -24.49
N THR A 230 -18.11 10.85 -25.45
CA THR A 230 -16.68 10.57 -25.66
C THR A 230 -15.84 10.68 -24.37
N GLY A 231 -16.09 11.70 -23.55
CA GLY A 231 -15.36 11.92 -22.30
C GLY A 231 -15.63 10.87 -21.20
N ALA A 232 -16.81 10.22 -21.17
CA ALA A 232 -17.10 9.16 -20.22
C ALA A 232 -16.38 7.85 -20.61
N LYS A 233 -16.34 7.55 -21.91
CA LYS A 233 -15.60 6.41 -22.46
C LYS A 233 -14.11 6.53 -22.18
N GLU A 234 -13.54 7.69 -22.46
CA GLU A 234 -12.12 7.97 -22.28
C GLU A 234 -11.69 7.85 -20.81
N ARG A 235 -12.45 8.44 -19.89
CA ARG A 235 -12.18 8.31 -18.44
C ARG A 235 -12.20 6.86 -17.97
N SER A 236 -13.17 6.08 -18.43
CA SER A 236 -13.29 4.68 -18.06
C SER A 236 -12.13 3.84 -18.62
N ARG A 237 -11.74 4.09 -19.89
CA ARG A 237 -10.59 3.45 -20.53
C ARG A 237 -9.29 3.79 -19.81
N ASN A 238 -9.03 5.05 -19.53
CA ASN A 238 -7.80 5.49 -18.87
C ASN A 238 -7.69 4.93 -17.45
N LEU A 239 -8.80 4.87 -16.72
CA LEU A 239 -8.86 4.24 -15.41
C LEU A 239 -8.54 2.75 -15.48
N ALA A 240 -9.10 2.03 -16.47
CA ALA A 240 -8.80 0.63 -16.71
C ALA A 240 -7.31 0.41 -16.97
N ILE A 241 -6.71 1.23 -17.83
CA ILE A 241 -5.28 1.15 -18.17
C ILE A 241 -4.43 1.33 -16.91
N ILE A 242 -4.70 2.37 -16.10
CA ILE A 242 -3.93 2.63 -14.86
C ILE A 242 -4.02 1.44 -13.90
N ILE A 243 -5.22 0.94 -13.65
CA ILE A 243 -5.42 -0.19 -12.72
C ILE A 243 -4.75 -1.45 -13.26
N MET A 244 -4.88 -1.76 -14.54
CA MET A 244 -4.22 -2.92 -15.14
C MET A 244 -2.69 -2.80 -15.09
N LEU A 245 -2.13 -1.61 -15.33
CA LEU A 245 -0.69 -1.37 -15.19
C LEU A 245 -0.22 -1.56 -13.74
N LEU A 246 -0.95 -1.03 -12.75
CA LEU A 246 -0.64 -1.25 -11.34
C LEU A 246 -0.58 -2.74 -10.99
N PHE A 247 -1.59 -3.51 -11.42
CA PHE A 247 -1.61 -4.94 -11.16
C PHE A 247 -0.47 -5.70 -11.85
N SER A 248 -0.20 -5.38 -13.12
CA SER A 248 0.82 -6.08 -13.90
C SER A 248 2.25 -5.72 -13.50
N VAL A 249 2.51 -4.48 -13.11
CA VAL A 249 3.87 -3.98 -12.85
C VAL A 249 4.19 -3.95 -11.36
N CYS A 250 3.24 -3.51 -10.52
CA CYS A 250 3.51 -3.33 -9.09
C CYS A 250 3.16 -4.56 -8.25
N PHE A 251 2.03 -5.23 -8.53
CA PHE A 251 1.54 -6.28 -7.63
C PHE A 251 1.88 -7.70 -8.10
N ALA A 252 1.66 -8.05 -9.37
CA ALA A 252 1.88 -9.42 -9.85
C ALA A 252 3.34 -9.88 -9.69
N PRO A 253 4.37 -9.11 -10.11
CA PRO A 253 5.75 -9.53 -9.95
C PRO A 253 6.15 -9.70 -8.49
N TYR A 254 5.62 -8.85 -7.59
CA TYR A 254 5.88 -8.95 -6.15
C TYR A 254 5.38 -10.27 -5.57
N HIS A 255 4.14 -10.69 -5.87
CA HIS A 255 3.58 -11.94 -5.35
C HIS A 255 4.36 -13.15 -5.83
N VAL A 256 4.73 -13.18 -7.10
CA VAL A 256 5.54 -14.26 -7.70
C VAL A 256 6.94 -14.30 -7.05
N LEU A 257 7.63 -13.17 -7.03
CA LEU A 257 9.01 -13.13 -6.54
C LEU A 257 9.11 -13.25 -5.02
N ARG A 258 8.10 -12.82 -4.25
CA ARG A 258 8.00 -13.10 -2.81
C ARG A 258 7.99 -14.61 -2.55
N TYR A 259 7.18 -15.34 -3.30
CA TYR A 259 7.09 -16.79 -3.18
C TYR A 259 8.41 -17.47 -3.59
N LEU A 260 8.97 -17.12 -4.76
CA LEU A 260 10.24 -17.67 -5.23
C LEU A 260 11.41 -17.38 -4.28
N ASN A 261 11.48 -16.16 -3.73
CA ASN A 261 12.49 -15.80 -2.75
C ASN A 261 12.38 -16.62 -1.46
N LEU A 262 11.17 -16.89 -0.99
CA LEU A 262 10.95 -17.75 0.18
C LEU A 262 11.31 -19.22 -0.09
N MET A 263 10.97 -19.73 -1.27
CA MET A 263 11.37 -21.07 -1.70
C MET A 263 12.89 -21.19 -1.77
N SER A 264 13.57 -20.21 -2.34
CA SER A 264 15.04 -20.16 -2.41
C SER A 264 15.68 -20.14 -1.02
N ARG A 265 15.14 -19.33 -0.08
CA ARG A 265 15.59 -19.31 1.32
C ARG A 265 15.36 -20.64 2.03
N HIS A 266 14.21 -21.29 1.78
CA HIS A 266 13.92 -22.61 2.35
C HIS A 266 14.91 -23.67 1.86
N SER A 267 15.27 -23.66 0.57
CA SER A 267 16.30 -24.54 0.00
C SER A 267 17.68 -24.29 0.61
N GLN A 268 18.06 -23.01 0.77
CA GLN A 268 19.31 -22.65 1.45
C GLN A 268 19.38 -23.14 2.89
N TRP A 269 18.26 -23.01 3.63
CA TRP A 269 18.15 -23.53 5.00
C TRP A 269 18.38 -25.05 5.09
N LYS A 270 18.01 -25.78 4.03
CA LYS A 270 18.29 -27.23 3.88
C LYS A 270 19.68 -27.55 3.31
N GLY A 271 20.55 -26.55 3.16
CA GLY A 271 21.90 -26.73 2.61
C GLY A 271 21.96 -26.82 1.07
N LEU A 272 20.84 -26.59 0.37
CA LEU A 272 20.76 -26.64 -1.08
C LEU A 272 20.85 -25.24 -1.67
N CYS A 273 21.88 -24.97 -2.49
CA CYS A 273 22.06 -23.71 -3.19
C CYS A 273 21.67 -23.83 -4.64
N ALA A 274 20.60 -23.14 -5.04
CA ALA A 274 20.24 -23.02 -6.45
C ALA A 274 21.04 -21.88 -7.11
N GLY A 275 21.52 -22.08 -8.35
CA GLY A 275 22.33 -21.09 -9.06
C GLY A 275 21.61 -19.74 -9.32
N ASN A 276 20.29 -19.72 -9.29
CA ASN A 276 19.47 -18.51 -9.52
C ASN A 276 19.13 -17.71 -8.23
N THR A 277 19.63 -18.13 -7.07
CA THR A 277 19.31 -17.53 -5.76
C THR A 277 19.61 -16.02 -5.72
N LYS A 278 20.76 -15.60 -6.25
CA LYS A 278 21.15 -14.18 -6.28
C LYS A 278 20.20 -13.33 -7.14
N SER A 279 19.81 -13.84 -8.30
CA SER A 279 18.89 -13.16 -9.23
C SER A 279 17.48 -13.07 -8.63
N VAL A 280 16.96 -14.14 -8.04
CA VAL A 280 15.64 -14.15 -7.38
C VAL A 280 15.61 -13.13 -6.25
N TYR A 281 16.65 -13.07 -5.43
CA TYR A 281 16.74 -12.07 -4.36
C TYR A 281 16.77 -10.65 -4.91
N LEU A 282 17.58 -10.36 -5.93
CA LEU A 282 17.67 -9.04 -6.56
C LEU A 282 16.32 -8.58 -7.11
N PHE A 283 15.68 -9.42 -7.92
CA PHE A 283 14.37 -9.11 -8.49
C PHE A 283 13.28 -8.97 -7.43
N TYR A 284 13.33 -9.73 -6.35
CA TYR A 284 12.42 -9.55 -5.22
C TYR A 284 12.56 -8.16 -4.57
N GLN A 285 13.81 -7.67 -4.39
CA GLN A 285 14.02 -6.32 -3.86
C GLN A 285 13.51 -5.22 -4.81
N ILE A 286 13.69 -5.41 -6.13
CA ILE A 286 13.15 -4.49 -7.14
C ILE A 286 11.62 -4.45 -7.04
N THR A 287 10.96 -5.60 -6.96
CA THR A 287 9.48 -5.63 -6.88
C THR A 287 8.94 -5.07 -5.58
N ARG A 288 9.67 -5.12 -4.48
CA ARG A 288 9.32 -4.40 -3.25
C ARG A 288 9.30 -2.88 -3.45
N GLY A 289 10.29 -2.35 -4.16
CA GLY A 289 10.30 -0.94 -4.53
C GLY A 289 9.13 -0.59 -5.45
N LEU A 290 8.88 -1.39 -6.49
CA LEU A 290 7.75 -1.21 -7.41
C LEU A 290 6.40 -1.25 -6.69
N THR A 291 6.22 -2.19 -5.75
CA THR A 291 5.02 -2.27 -4.94
C THR A 291 4.82 -1.00 -4.09
N SER A 292 5.89 -0.41 -3.58
CA SER A 292 5.79 0.85 -2.82
C SER A 292 5.43 2.05 -3.70
N LEU A 293 5.81 2.03 -4.98
CA LEU A 293 5.47 3.09 -5.94
C LEU A 293 3.97 3.18 -6.25
N ASN A 294 3.16 2.14 -5.93
CA ASN A 294 1.70 2.22 -6.09
C ASN A 294 1.13 3.45 -5.35
N SER A 295 1.64 3.76 -4.15
CA SER A 295 1.21 4.92 -3.37
C SER A 295 1.50 6.28 -4.03
N CYS A 296 2.39 6.32 -5.03
CA CYS A 296 2.59 7.50 -5.87
C CYS A 296 1.61 7.54 -7.05
N ILE A 297 1.15 6.38 -7.54
CA ILE A 297 0.32 6.23 -8.73
C ILE A 297 -1.17 6.27 -8.37
N ASP A 298 -1.57 5.72 -7.23
CA ASP A 298 -2.96 5.65 -6.79
C ASP A 298 -3.70 6.99 -6.77
N PRO A 299 -3.09 8.13 -6.38
CA PRO A 299 -3.73 9.44 -6.49
C PRO A 299 -4.20 9.82 -7.89
N PHE A 300 -3.54 9.32 -8.96
CA PHE A 300 -3.95 9.60 -10.34
C PHE A 300 -5.33 9.01 -10.65
N ILE A 301 -5.75 7.94 -9.99
CA ILE A 301 -7.09 7.35 -10.09
C ILE A 301 -8.16 8.38 -9.74
N TYR A 302 -7.93 9.20 -8.71
CA TYR A 302 -8.83 10.29 -8.36
C TYR A 302 -8.92 11.33 -9.47
N PHE A 303 -7.79 11.78 -9.99
CA PHE A 303 -7.74 12.83 -11.03
C PHE A 303 -8.36 12.37 -12.34
N VAL A 304 -8.07 11.14 -12.79
CA VAL A 304 -8.65 10.55 -14.00
C VAL A 304 -10.16 10.34 -13.83
N SER A 305 -10.59 9.85 -12.68
CA SER A 305 -12.01 9.64 -12.38
C SER A 305 -12.84 10.93 -12.46
N ARG A 306 -12.22 12.08 -12.26
CA ARG A 306 -12.87 13.39 -12.17
C ARG A 306 -12.68 14.32 -13.38
N GLY A 307 -12.01 13.88 -14.44
CA GLY A 307 -11.85 14.66 -15.67
C GLY A 307 -10.59 15.51 -15.73
N GLY A 308 -9.53 15.08 -15.06
CA GLY A 308 -8.17 15.61 -15.19
C GLY A 308 -7.69 16.49 -14.04
N MET A 309 -6.36 16.54 -13.89
CA MET A 309 -5.67 17.24 -12.80
C MET A 309 -5.89 18.76 -12.86
N VAL A 310 -5.81 19.35 -14.04
CA VAL A 310 -5.93 20.81 -14.24
C VAL A 310 -7.30 21.36 -13.78
N ASN A 311 -8.40 20.66 -14.11
CA ASN A 311 -9.73 21.07 -13.66
C ASN A 311 -9.90 20.94 -12.15
N GLN A 312 -9.21 19.98 -11.52
CA GLN A 312 -9.28 19.76 -10.08
C GLN A 312 -8.46 20.79 -9.30
N THR A 313 -7.24 21.11 -9.75
CA THR A 313 -6.40 22.15 -9.11
C THR A 313 -7.02 23.54 -9.23
N ARG A 314 -7.61 23.88 -10.38
CA ARG A 314 -8.35 25.13 -10.55
C ARG A 314 -9.56 25.23 -9.61
N THR A 315 -10.34 24.16 -9.48
CA THR A 315 -11.48 24.11 -8.54
C THR A 315 -11.02 24.16 -7.10
N PHE A 316 -9.90 23.49 -6.75
CA PHE A 316 -9.31 23.50 -5.43
C PHE A 316 -8.85 24.92 -5.05
N SER A 317 -8.10 25.62 -5.91
CA SER A 317 -7.64 26.99 -5.63
C SER A 317 -8.81 27.96 -5.41
N VAL A 318 -9.88 27.83 -6.19
CA VAL A 318 -11.10 28.63 -5.99
C VAL A 318 -11.77 28.32 -4.65
N GLN A 319 -11.87 27.05 -4.25
CA GLN A 319 -12.46 26.65 -2.96
C GLN A 319 -11.62 27.10 -1.77
N VAL A 320 -10.29 26.94 -1.82
CA VAL A 320 -9.39 27.42 -0.76
C VAL A 320 -9.51 28.94 -0.63
N ARG A 321 -9.51 29.68 -1.74
CA ARG A 321 -9.70 31.12 -1.73
C ARG A 321 -11.03 31.53 -1.09
N SER A 322 -12.12 30.83 -1.41
CA SER A 322 -13.44 31.10 -0.82
C SER A 322 -13.50 30.81 0.68
N LEU A 323 -12.80 29.79 1.17
CA LEU A 323 -12.71 29.46 2.59
C LEU A 323 -11.86 30.48 3.36
N LEU A 324 -10.77 30.95 2.78
CA LEU A 324 -9.93 32.00 3.37
C LEU A 324 -10.69 33.32 3.48
N VAL A 325 -11.45 33.70 2.45
CA VAL A 325 -12.32 34.90 2.48
C VAL A 325 -13.39 34.77 3.57
N ARG A 326 -14.08 33.62 3.68
CA ARG A 326 -15.09 33.40 4.73
C ARG A 326 -14.48 33.44 6.14
N ARG A 327 -13.27 32.88 6.33
CA ARG A 327 -12.57 32.93 7.62
C ARG A 327 -12.14 34.35 7.96
N GLY A 328 -11.68 35.13 7.00
CA GLY A 328 -11.39 36.55 7.17
C GLY A 328 -12.62 37.37 7.57
N GLN A 329 -13.77 37.11 6.91
CA GLN A 329 -15.03 37.78 7.27
C GLN A 329 -15.54 37.40 8.66
N SER A 330 -15.42 36.14 9.07
CA SER A 330 -15.85 35.72 10.42
C SER A 330 -14.94 36.32 11.52
N SER A 331 -13.64 36.45 11.29
CA SER A 331 -12.73 37.07 12.26
C SER A 331 -12.97 38.59 12.38
N VAL A 332 -13.28 39.28 11.29
CA VAL A 332 -13.66 40.71 11.30
C VAL A 332 -15.00 40.92 12.01
N SER A 333 -15.99 40.04 11.78
CA SER A 333 -17.28 40.09 12.46
C SER A 333 -17.16 39.86 13.97
N GLN A 334 -16.32 38.93 14.41
CA GLN A 334 -16.04 38.71 15.83
C GLN A 334 -15.31 39.90 16.47
N ARG A 335 -14.37 40.51 15.76
CA ARG A 335 -13.67 41.70 16.24
C ARG A 335 -14.62 42.89 16.40
N ASN A 336 -15.54 43.07 15.47
CA ASN A 336 -16.55 44.14 15.54
C ASN A 336 -17.58 43.89 16.66
N LEU A 337 -17.92 42.65 16.99
CA LEU A 337 -18.78 42.28 18.12
C LEU A 337 -18.05 42.49 19.45
N PHE A 338 -16.75 42.27 19.52
CA PHE A 338 -15.93 42.50 20.73
C PHE A 338 -15.79 44.01 21.01
N ASN A 339 -15.51 44.83 19.99
CA ASN A 339 -15.41 46.28 20.11
C ASN A 339 -16.74 46.99 20.42
N ARG A 340 -17.89 46.35 20.10
CA ARG A 340 -19.22 46.87 20.51
C ARG A 340 -19.59 46.59 21.99
N LYS A 341 -18.87 45.64 22.65
CA LYS A 341 -19.12 45.26 24.05
C LYS A 341 -18.19 46.00 25.07
N THR A 342 -17.23 46.78 24.62
CA THR A 342 -16.42 47.65 25.50
C THR A 342 -17.15 48.98 25.63
N PRO A 343 -17.71 49.35 26.83
CA PRO A 343 -18.25 50.67 27.05
C PRO A 343 -17.13 51.71 27.02
N THR A 344 -17.33 52.80 26.28
CA THR A 344 -16.49 54.00 26.40
C THR A 344 -16.53 54.52 27.83
N PRO A 345 -15.41 54.85 28.50
CA PRO A 345 -15.47 55.54 29.77
C PRO A 345 -16.12 56.91 29.58
N ASN A 346 -17.21 57.18 30.33
CA ASN A 346 -17.81 58.51 30.38
C ASN A 346 -16.73 59.54 30.82
N GLU A 347 -16.47 60.52 29.96
CA GLU A 347 -15.86 61.75 30.40
C GLU A 347 -16.81 62.46 31.37
N THR A 348 -16.48 62.45 32.63
CA THR A 348 -17.10 63.31 33.66
C THR A 348 -16.61 64.74 33.43
N VAL A 349 -17.49 65.57 32.93
CA VAL A 349 -17.31 67.05 32.91
C VAL A 349 -17.63 67.56 34.30
N VAL A 350 -16.68 68.29 34.87
CA VAL A 350 -16.89 69.19 36.01
C VAL A 350 -17.32 70.52 35.46
#